data_f9de9e295676792ed4d14329a43b3981
#
_entry.id   f9de9e295676792ed4d14329a43b3981
#
_cell.length_a   1.000
_cell.length_b   1.000
_cell.length_c   1.000
_cell.angle_alpha   90.00
_cell.angle_beta   90.00
_cell.angle_gamma   90.00
#
_symmetry.space_group_name_H-M   'P 1'
#
loop_
_entity.id
_entity.type
_entity.pdbx_description
1 polymer ?
#
loop_
_entity_poly.entity_id
_entity_poly.type
_entity_poly.pdbx_seq_one_letter_code
_entity_poly.pdbx_strand_id
1 'polypeptide(L)'
;AAGADIMTTNTFGANRLKYDKDGELKAIVEAAVANARKAADEAGRGYIALDLGPTGKLLKPLGDLPFEAAVSLYKEVVSIGAAAGADLVLIETMSDSYELKAAVLAAKEAGIDPKTGERLPIFATVIYDEKGKLLTGGDVPAVIAMLEGLRVDALGINCGMGPEQMLPVVEELIRYASVPVI
;
A
#
# COMPACT_ATOMS: atom_id res chain seq x y z
N ALA A 1 8.49 8.00 -22.98
CA ALA A 1 7.82 7.75 -21.71
C ALA A 1 6.46 7.09 -21.96
N ALA A 2 6.06 6.12 -21.14
CA ALA A 2 4.79 5.39 -21.30
C ALA A 2 3.55 6.22 -20.95
N GLY A 3 3.74 7.39 -20.35
CA GLY A 3 2.64 8.31 -20.00
C GLY A 3 1.99 8.06 -18.64
N ALA A 4 2.66 7.36 -17.73
CA ALA A 4 2.16 7.16 -16.37
C ALA A 4 2.05 8.49 -15.61
N ASP A 5 0.98 8.63 -14.83
CA ASP A 5 0.74 9.79 -13.96
C ASP A 5 1.15 9.51 -12.51
N ILE A 6 1.24 8.24 -12.12
CA ILE A 6 1.72 7.81 -10.81
C ILE A 6 2.89 6.85 -11.02
N MET A 7 4.00 7.11 -10.34
CA MET A 7 5.21 6.28 -10.36
C MET A 7 5.42 5.67 -8.99
N THR A 8 5.46 4.34 -8.94
CA THR A 8 5.72 3.61 -7.70
C THR A 8 7.21 3.59 -7.39
N THR A 9 7.55 3.71 -6.13
CA THR A 9 8.91 3.48 -5.65
C THR A 9 9.22 1.98 -5.65
N ASN A 10 10.49 1.60 -5.75
CA ASN A 10 10.90 0.20 -5.65
C ASN A 10 11.06 -0.20 -4.17
N THR A 11 9.97 -0.15 -3.40
CA THR A 11 9.97 -0.38 -1.95
C THR A 11 8.98 -1.44 -1.48
N PHE A 12 8.37 -2.21 -2.40
CA PHE A 12 7.39 -3.25 -2.11
C PHE A 12 7.77 -4.16 -0.93
N GLY A 13 9.00 -4.63 -0.87
CA GLY A 13 9.47 -5.50 0.20
C GLY A 13 10.33 -4.79 1.26
N ALA A 14 10.35 -3.46 1.27
CA ALA A 14 11.20 -2.70 2.19
C ALA A 14 10.57 -2.65 3.58
N ASN A 15 11.13 -3.40 4.51
CA ASN A 15 10.73 -3.37 5.92
C ASN A 15 11.88 -3.83 6.82
N ARG A 16 11.78 -3.55 8.12
CA ARG A 16 12.82 -3.87 9.11
C ARG A 16 13.06 -5.36 9.31
N LEU A 17 12.13 -6.23 8.93
CA LEU A 17 12.34 -7.69 9.00
C LEU A 17 13.32 -8.18 7.93
N LYS A 18 13.48 -7.43 6.84
CA LYS A 18 14.43 -7.72 5.76
C LYS A 18 15.72 -6.90 5.87
N TYR A 19 15.63 -5.65 6.28
CA TYR A 19 16.73 -4.69 6.33
C TYR A 19 16.91 -4.24 7.76
N ASP A 20 17.62 -5.07 8.56
CA ASP A 20 17.77 -4.93 10.01
C ASP A 20 18.99 -4.10 10.42
N LYS A 21 19.92 -3.84 9.51
CA LYS A 21 21.08 -2.99 9.79
C LYS A 21 20.70 -1.52 9.96
N ASP A 22 21.34 -0.86 10.90
CA ASP A 22 21.12 0.55 11.17
C ASP A 22 21.31 1.42 9.92
N GLY A 23 20.29 2.21 9.59
CA GLY A 23 20.30 3.13 8.47
C GLY A 23 20.03 2.50 7.09
N GLU A 24 20.10 1.17 6.94
CA GLU A 24 19.93 0.51 5.64
C GLU A 24 18.53 0.73 5.06
N LEU A 25 17.47 0.46 5.84
CA LEU A 25 16.08 0.67 5.41
C LEU A 25 15.84 2.12 5.01
N LYS A 26 16.34 3.06 5.81
CA LYS A 26 16.23 4.50 5.52
C LYS A 26 16.88 4.85 4.18
N ALA A 27 18.11 4.42 3.97
CA ALA A 27 18.84 4.70 2.73
C ALA A 27 18.14 4.13 1.48
N ILE A 28 17.58 2.92 1.60
CA ILE A 28 16.82 2.27 0.51
C ILE A 28 15.57 3.07 0.16
N VAL A 29 14.76 3.44 1.15
CA VAL A 29 13.50 4.16 0.92
C VAL A 29 13.77 5.57 0.38
N GLU A 30 14.72 6.30 0.95
CA GLU A 30 15.12 7.63 0.47
C GLU A 30 15.61 7.58 -0.99
N ALA A 31 16.48 6.63 -1.32
CA ALA A 31 16.97 6.45 -2.69
C ALA A 31 15.86 6.09 -3.68
N ALA A 32 14.92 5.23 -3.27
CA ALA A 32 13.80 4.83 -4.12
C ALA A 32 12.85 6.02 -4.43
N VAL A 33 12.52 6.83 -3.43
CA VAL A 33 11.73 8.06 -3.62
C VAL A 33 12.47 9.05 -4.50
N ALA A 34 13.76 9.27 -4.27
CA ALA A 34 14.57 10.19 -5.08
C ALA A 34 14.65 9.75 -6.55
N ASN A 35 14.81 8.45 -6.82
CA ASN A 35 14.85 7.92 -8.17
C ASN A 35 13.50 8.09 -8.89
N ALA A 36 12.38 7.80 -8.22
CA ALA A 36 11.04 8.01 -8.77
C ALA A 36 10.77 9.50 -9.03
N ARG A 37 11.16 10.39 -8.12
CA ARG A 37 11.04 11.85 -8.28
C ARG A 37 11.84 12.33 -9.50
N LYS A 38 13.08 11.88 -9.63
CA LYS A 38 13.91 12.21 -10.79
C LYS A 38 13.23 11.81 -12.11
N ALA A 39 12.66 10.62 -12.17
CA ALA A 39 11.93 10.17 -13.37
C ALA A 39 10.68 11.02 -13.66
N ALA A 40 9.94 11.45 -12.63
CA ALA A 40 8.80 12.35 -12.75
C ALA A 40 9.22 13.74 -13.27
N ASP A 41 10.29 14.29 -12.72
CA ASP A 41 10.82 15.59 -13.11
C ASP A 41 11.32 15.59 -14.58
N GLU A 42 12.03 14.52 -14.99
CA GLU A 42 12.46 14.33 -16.39
C GLU A 42 11.26 14.17 -17.35
N ALA A 43 10.16 13.60 -16.88
CA ALA A 43 8.91 13.48 -17.66
C ALA A 43 8.08 14.79 -17.64
N GLY A 44 8.42 15.74 -16.79
CA GLY A 44 7.67 16.99 -16.58
C GLY A 44 6.31 16.80 -15.90
N ARG A 45 6.06 15.63 -15.31
CA ARG A 45 4.80 15.26 -14.64
C ARG A 45 4.93 14.02 -13.79
N GLY A 46 3.97 13.80 -12.90
CA GLY A 46 3.75 12.54 -12.17
C GLY A 46 3.84 12.71 -10.66
N TYR A 47 3.11 11.84 -9.98
CA TYR A 47 3.09 11.70 -8.53
C TYR A 47 3.93 10.49 -8.13
N ILE A 48 4.54 10.56 -6.96
CA ILE A 48 5.36 9.48 -6.41
C ILE A 48 4.55 8.72 -5.37
N ALA A 49 4.25 7.45 -5.67
CA ALA A 49 3.59 6.55 -4.74
C ALA A 49 4.64 5.77 -3.95
N LEU A 50 4.66 5.96 -2.63
CA LEU A 50 5.42 5.10 -1.73
C LEU A 50 4.78 3.72 -1.69
N ASP A 51 5.46 2.74 -2.23
CA ASP A 51 4.96 1.38 -2.38
C ASP A 51 5.21 0.54 -1.12
N LEU A 52 4.15 -0.05 -0.58
CA LEU A 52 4.14 -0.92 0.60
C LEU A 52 3.47 -2.25 0.26
N GLY A 53 4.25 -3.32 0.19
CA GLY A 53 3.75 -4.68 0.09
C GLY A 53 3.61 -5.38 1.45
N PRO A 54 3.15 -6.65 1.47
CA PRO A 54 3.08 -7.46 2.68
C PRO A 54 4.43 -7.64 3.36
N THR A 55 4.45 -7.76 4.69
CA THR A 55 5.67 -8.02 5.46
C THR A 55 6.28 -9.41 5.18
N GLY A 56 5.49 -10.31 4.60
CA GLY A 56 5.85 -11.71 4.41
C GLY A 56 5.63 -12.58 5.66
N LYS A 57 4.96 -12.02 6.67
CA LYS A 57 4.58 -12.73 7.90
C LYS A 57 3.06 -12.67 8.09
N LEU A 58 2.49 -13.77 8.58
CA LEU A 58 1.11 -13.74 9.04
C LEU A 58 1.03 -13.14 10.45
N LEU A 59 0.00 -12.35 10.67
CA LEU A 59 -0.27 -11.77 11.97
C LEU A 59 -0.92 -12.79 12.92
N LYS A 60 -0.74 -12.58 14.23
CA LYS A 60 -1.47 -13.38 15.24
C LYS A 60 -2.99 -13.24 15.05
N PRO A 61 -3.79 -14.31 15.24
CA PRO A 61 -3.37 -15.63 15.76
C PRO A 61 -2.90 -16.62 14.69
N LEU A 62 -2.96 -16.28 13.39
CA LEU A 62 -2.60 -17.18 12.29
C LEU A 62 -1.09 -17.35 12.10
N GLY A 63 -0.31 -16.37 12.51
CA GLY A 63 1.16 -16.38 12.48
C GLY A 63 1.76 -15.84 13.77
N ASP A 64 3.00 -15.38 13.69
CA ASP A 64 3.79 -14.95 14.87
C ASP A 64 3.81 -13.45 15.08
N LEU A 65 3.51 -12.64 14.05
CA LEU A 65 3.66 -11.18 14.11
C LEU A 65 2.51 -10.54 14.90
N PRO A 66 2.78 -9.82 16.01
CA PRO A 66 1.75 -9.03 16.68
C PRO A 66 1.26 -7.88 15.79
N PHE A 67 -0.02 -7.50 15.92
CA PHE A 67 -0.62 -6.42 15.14
C PHE A 67 0.12 -5.09 15.31
N GLU A 68 0.43 -4.71 16.54
CA GLU A 68 1.13 -3.46 16.86
C GLU A 68 2.57 -3.45 16.31
N ALA A 69 3.20 -4.61 16.23
CA ALA A 69 4.51 -4.74 15.59
C ALA A 69 4.40 -4.52 14.08
N ALA A 70 3.37 -5.06 13.42
CA ALA A 70 3.12 -4.80 12.01
C ALA A 70 2.86 -3.31 11.76
N VAL A 71 2.03 -2.65 12.57
CA VAL A 71 1.83 -1.19 12.49
C VAL A 71 3.15 -0.44 12.59
N SER A 72 4.01 -0.81 13.55
CA SER A 72 5.31 -0.16 13.75
C SER A 72 6.26 -0.35 12.55
N LEU A 73 6.28 -1.54 11.95
CA LEU A 73 7.07 -1.83 10.75
C LEU A 73 6.66 -0.95 9.56
N TYR A 74 5.36 -0.85 9.28
CA TYR A 74 4.85 0.01 8.22
C TYR A 74 5.07 1.48 8.52
N LYS A 75 4.88 1.89 9.77
CA LYS A 75 5.03 3.27 10.22
C LYS A 75 6.44 3.81 9.99
N GLU A 76 7.47 2.98 10.19
CA GLU A 76 8.86 3.32 9.91
C GLU A 76 9.06 3.65 8.42
N VAL A 77 8.60 2.78 7.52
CA VAL A 77 8.73 2.99 6.07
C VAL A 77 7.95 4.22 5.62
N VAL A 78 6.72 4.37 6.09
CA VAL A 78 5.85 5.51 5.75
C VAL A 78 6.47 6.84 6.20
N SER A 79 6.99 6.89 7.44
CA SER A 79 7.66 8.10 7.96
C SER A 79 8.84 8.51 7.09
N ILE A 80 9.69 7.55 6.70
CA ILE A 80 10.85 7.82 5.85
C ILE A 80 10.40 8.29 4.46
N GLY A 81 9.44 7.59 3.83
CA GLY A 81 8.97 7.92 2.49
C GLY A 81 8.27 9.27 2.41
N ALA A 82 7.44 9.61 3.39
CA ALA A 82 6.80 10.92 3.48
C ALA A 82 7.84 12.04 3.65
N ALA A 83 8.82 11.86 4.55
CA ALA A 83 9.91 12.81 4.75
C ALA A 83 10.79 12.96 3.49
N ALA A 84 10.95 11.91 2.70
CA ALA A 84 11.69 11.92 1.43
C ALA A 84 10.91 12.57 0.28
N GLY A 85 9.62 12.88 0.46
CA GLY A 85 8.79 13.60 -0.50
C GLY A 85 7.94 12.71 -1.40
N ALA A 86 7.45 11.57 -0.92
CA ALA A 86 6.38 10.83 -1.56
C ALA A 86 5.08 11.67 -1.58
N ASP A 87 4.27 11.55 -2.64
CA ASP A 87 3.03 12.29 -2.81
C ASP A 87 1.79 11.51 -2.33
N LEU A 88 1.90 10.18 -2.25
CA LEU A 88 0.86 9.28 -1.73
C LEU A 88 1.47 7.97 -1.22
N VAL A 89 0.69 7.22 -0.46
CA VAL A 89 1.03 5.87 0.00
C VAL A 89 0.20 4.86 -0.79
N LEU A 90 0.86 3.93 -1.46
CA LEU A 90 0.24 2.80 -2.13
C LEU A 90 0.52 1.53 -1.32
N ILE A 91 -0.53 0.95 -0.76
CA ILE A 91 -0.49 -0.34 -0.06
C ILE A 91 -1.00 -1.37 -1.05
N GLU A 92 -0.13 -2.24 -1.56
CA GLU A 92 -0.51 -3.14 -2.65
C GLU A 92 -0.33 -4.63 -2.34
N THR A 93 -1.09 -5.46 -3.07
CA THR A 93 -0.96 -6.93 -3.07
C THR A 93 -1.22 -7.55 -1.69
N MET A 94 -2.09 -6.95 -0.90
CA MET A 94 -2.40 -7.45 0.44
C MET A 94 -3.34 -8.66 0.37
N SER A 95 -2.93 -9.76 1.02
CA SER A 95 -3.69 -11.01 1.08
C SER A 95 -4.38 -11.26 2.42
N ASP A 96 -4.04 -10.47 3.43
CA ASP A 96 -4.58 -10.54 4.79
C ASP A 96 -5.23 -9.20 5.18
N SER A 97 -6.52 -9.22 5.48
CA SER A 97 -7.26 -8.03 5.88
C SER A 97 -6.74 -7.41 7.19
N TYR A 98 -6.18 -8.23 8.08
CA TYR A 98 -5.66 -7.75 9.35
C TYR A 98 -4.31 -7.03 9.17
N GLU A 99 -3.44 -7.56 8.32
CA GLU A 99 -2.20 -6.91 7.93
C GLU A 99 -2.48 -5.61 7.14
N LEU A 100 -3.42 -5.65 6.18
CA LEU A 100 -3.88 -4.48 5.45
C LEU A 100 -4.34 -3.36 6.39
N LYS A 101 -5.13 -3.71 7.41
CA LYS A 101 -5.56 -2.75 8.44
C LYS A 101 -4.37 -2.12 9.18
N ALA A 102 -3.36 -2.92 9.53
CA ALA A 102 -2.15 -2.40 10.18
C ALA A 102 -1.40 -1.41 9.28
N ALA A 103 -1.25 -1.72 7.99
CA ALA A 103 -0.60 -0.84 7.01
C ALA A 103 -1.37 0.48 6.82
N VAL A 104 -2.72 0.43 6.70
CA VAL A 104 -3.54 1.64 6.58
C VAL A 104 -3.46 2.51 7.84
N LEU A 105 -3.50 1.91 9.05
CA LEU A 105 -3.33 2.67 10.29
C LEU A 105 -1.97 3.35 10.35
N ALA A 106 -0.90 2.64 9.98
CA ALA A 106 0.44 3.20 9.92
C ALA A 106 0.52 4.38 8.94
N ALA A 107 -0.06 4.23 7.74
CA ALA A 107 -0.11 5.28 6.73
C ALA A 107 -0.87 6.52 7.23
N LYS A 108 -1.97 6.33 7.95
CA LYS A 108 -2.75 7.45 8.53
C LYS A 108 -1.99 8.20 9.63
N GLU A 109 -1.20 7.49 10.42
CA GLU A 109 -0.48 8.09 11.55
C GLU A 109 0.85 8.73 11.18
N ALA A 110 1.53 8.20 10.16
CA ALA A 110 2.88 8.61 9.77
C ALA A 110 3.00 9.22 8.37
N GLY A 111 2.00 9.02 7.50
CA GLY A 111 1.97 9.56 6.14
C GLY A 111 1.54 11.02 6.12
N ILE A 112 2.34 11.90 6.70
CA ILE A 112 2.08 13.34 6.76
C ILE A 112 3.09 14.05 5.86
N ASP A 113 2.59 14.86 4.94
CA ASP A 113 3.43 15.72 4.11
C ASP A 113 4.12 16.77 5.00
N PRO A 114 5.45 16.78 5.07
CA PRO A 114 6.16 17.71 5.93
C PRO A 114 6.03 19.19 5.51
N LYS A 115 5.58 19.46 4.27
CA LYS A 115 5.43 20.83 3.75
C LYS A 115 4.07 21.41 4.08
N THR A 116 3.02 20.60 4.03
CA THR A 116 1.63 21.05 4.22
C THR A 116 1.07 20.69 5.59
N GLY A 117 1.62 19.67 6.24
CA GLY A 117 1.08 19.07 7.46
C GLY A 117 -0.18 18.22 7.21
N GLU A 118 -0.56 18.01 5.96
CA GLU A 118 -1.72 17.21 5.59
C GLU A 118 -1.36 15.73 5.44
N ARG A 119 -2.35 14.86 5.61
CA ARG A 119 -2.21 13.43 5.38
C ARG A 119 -2.04 13.16 3.88
N LEU A 120 -1.05 12.35 3.53
CA LEU A 120 -0.90 11.83 2.17
C LEU A 120 -2.11 10.96 1.80
N PRO A 121 -2.58 11.00 0.54
CA PRO A 121 -3.57 10.05 0.04
C PRO A 121 -3.12 8.61 0.23
N ILE A 122 -4.07 7.72 0.55
CA ILE A 122 -3.82 6.29 0.77
C ILE A 122 -4.61 5.49 -0.26
N PHE A 123 -3.90 4.79 -1.13
CA PHE A 123 -4.47 3.84 -2.07
C PHE A 123 -4.17 2.42 -1.58
N ALA A 124 -5.15 1.53 -1.68
CA ALA A 124 -5.00 0.17 -1.17
C ALA A 124 -5.51 -0.86 -2.17
N THR A 125 -4.67 -1.83 -2.55
CA THR A 125 -5.07 -2.96 -3.38
C THR A 125 -4.83 -4.27 -2.69
N VAL A 126 -5.68 -5.24 -3.00
CA VAL A 126 -5.64 -6.59 -2.44
C VAL A 126 -5.56 -7.63 -3.53
N ILE A 127 -5.20 -8.84 -3.12
CA ILE A 127 -5.18 -10.01 -3.99
C ILE A 127 -6.28 -10.97 -3.55
N TYR A 128 -7.16 -11.35 -4.49
CA TYR A 128 -8.21 -12.34 -4.28
C TYR A 128 -7.88 -13.66 -4.99
N ASP A 129 -8.43 -14.73 -4.46
CA ASP A 129 -8.50 -16.02 -5.16
C ASP A 129 -9.65 -16.06 -6.19
N GLU A 130 -9.78 -17.16 -6.92
CA GLU A 130 -10.85 -17.38 -7.92
C GLU A 130 -12.28 -17.35 -7.34
N LYS A 131 -12.43 -17.40 -6.02
CA LYS A 131 -13.70 -17.31 -5.29
C LYS A 131 -13.96 -15.90 -4.72
N GLY A 132 -13.13 -14.93 -5.07
CA GLY A 132 -13.24 -13.57 -4.54
C GLY A 132 -12.94 -13.47 -3.04
N LYS A 133 -12.01 -14.30 -2.53
CA LYS A 133 -11.63 -14.31 -1.12
C LYS A 133 -10.15 -13.96 -0.95
N LEU A 134 -9.85 -13.22 0.12
CA LEU A 134 -8.47 -13.08 0.60
C LEU A 134 -7.97 -14.40 1.19
N LEU A 135 -6.66 -14.55 1.34
CA LEU A 135 -6.03 -15.69 2.02
C LEU A 135 -6.65 -15.96 3.40
N THR A 136 -7.00 -14.91 4.13
CA THR A 136 -7.62 -14.98 5.46
C THR A 136 -9.15 -14.95 5.44
N GLY A 137 -9.78 -15.09 4.27
CA GLY A 137 -11.21 -15.36 4.09
C GLY A 137 -12.11 -14.14 3.86
N GLY A 138 -11.57 -12.90 3.92
CA GLY A 138 -12.35 -11.69 3.62
C GLY A 138 -12.84 -11.69 2.16
N ASP A 139 -14.11 -11.32 1.94
CA ASP A 139 -14.67 -11.13 0.60
C ASP A 139 -14.67 -9.67 0.17
N VAL A 140 -15.11 -9.43 -1.07
CA VAL A 140 -15.09 -8.09 -1.66
C VAL A 140 -15.89 -7.09 -0.82
N PRO A 141 -17.15 -7.34 -0.41
CA PRO A 141 -17.89 -6.40 0.42
C PRO A 141 -17.25 -6.14 1.79
N ALA A 142 -16.67 -7.17 2.42
CA ALA A 142 -15.99 -7.02 3.71
C ALA A 142 -14.75 -6.14 3.61
N VAL A 143 -13.96 -6.30 2.53
CA VAL A 143 -12.76 -5.48 2.27
C VAL A 143 -13.15 -4.05 1.98
N ILE A 144 -14.17 -3.80 1.14
CA ILE A 144 -14.69 -2.46 0.87
C ILE A 144 -15.12 -1.78 2.17
N ALA A 145 -15.98 -2.44 2.96
CA ALA A 145 -16.47 -1.89 4.22
C ALA A 145 -15.34 -1.53 5.19
N MET A 146 -14.30 -2.38 5.25
CA MET A 146 -13.12 -2.14 6.08
C MET A 146 -12.31 -0.94 5.57
N LEU A 147 -11.98 -0.90 4.29
CA LEU A 147 -11.13 0.15 3.71
C LEU A 147 -11.82 1.51 3.72
N GLU A 148 -13.11 1.57 3.38
CA GLU A 148 -13.90 2.80 3.45
C GLU A 148 -14.10 3.26 4.91
N GLY A 149 -14.34 2.33 5.84
CA GLY A 149 -14.37 2.62 7.27
C GLY A 149 -13.04 3.18 7.78
N LEU A 150 -11.92 2.77 7.21
CA LEU A 150 -10.58 3.31 7.47
C LEU A 150 -10.29 4.59 6.66
N ARG A 151 -11.21 5.03 5.79
CA ARG A 151 -11.11 6.22 4.97
C ARG A 151 -9.85 6.24 4.08
N VAL A 152 -9.65 5.19 3.30
CA VAL A 152 -8.70 5.20 2.19
C VAL A 152 -9.24 6.06 1.05
N ASP A 153 -8.35 6.58 0.20
CA ASP A 153 -8.73 7.50 -0.88
C ASP A 153 -9.01 6.76 -2.20
N ALA A 154 -8.50 5.53 -2.35
CA ALA A 154 -8.83 4.60 -3.43
C ALA A 154 -8.64 3.17 -2.95
N LEU A 155 -9.37 2.22 -3.53
CA LEU A 155 -9.22 0.80 -3.27
C LEU A 155 -9.26 0.00 -4.58
N GLY A 156 -8.78 -1.24 -4.54
CA GLY A 156 -8.80 -2.04 -5.75
C GLY A 156 -8.17 -3.41 -5.62
N ILE A 157 -7.73 -3.93 -6.76
CA ILE A 157 -7.20 -5.28 -6.90
C ILE A 157 -5.97 -5.26 -7.81
N ASN A 158 -4.98 -6.07 -7.48
CA ASN A 158 -3.85 -6.34 -8.36
C ASN A 158 -3.35 -7.77 -8.19
N CYS A 159 -2.57 -8.27 -9.14
CA CYS A 159 -1.94 -9.59 -9.08
C CYS A 159 -2.94 -10.78 -8.96
N GLY A 160 -2.39 -11.96 -8.71
CA GLY A 160 -3.12 -13.19 -8.38
C GLY A 160 -3.72 -13.92 -9.56
N MET A 161 -4.55 -13.26 -10.35
CA MET A 161 -5.31 -13.86 -11.45
C MET A 161 -5.07 -13.11 -12.77
N GLY A 162 -5.45 -13.75 -13.87
CA GLY A 162 -5.49 -13.08 -15.17
C GLY A 162 -6.68 -12.10 -15.27
N PRO A 163 -6.67 -11.18 -16.28
CA PRO A 163 -7.70 -10.16 -16.41
C PRO A 163 -9.12 -10.72 -16.49
N GLU A 164 -9.30 -11.85 -17.18
CA GLU A 164 -10.61 -12.48 -17.34
C GLU A 164 -11.18 -13.00 -16.01
N GLN A 165 -10.32 -13.59 -15.17
CA GLN A 165 -10.71 -14.08 -13.84
C GLN A 165 -10.92 -12.94 -12.85
N MET A 166 -10.23 -11.82 -13.02
CA MET A 166 -10.38 -10.64 -12.17
C MET A 166 -11.67 -9.86 -12.46
N LEU A 167 -12.19 -9.93 -13.69
CA LEU A 167 -13.32 -9.11 -14.13
C LEU A 167 -14.53 -9.17 -13.20
N PRO A 168 -15.03 -10.34 -12.75
CA PRO A 168 -16.17 -10.41 -11.82
C PRO A 168 -15.90 -9.69 -10.49
N VAL A 169 -14.67 -9.78 -9.98
CA VAL A 169 -14.26 -9.10 -8.72
C VAL A 169 -14.22 -7.59 -8.94
N VAL A 170 -13.70 -7.13 -10.08
CA VAL A 170 -13.67 -5.70 -10.44
C VAL A 170 -15.08 -5.14 -10.59
N GLU A 171 -16.00 -5.88 -11.24
CA GLU A 171 -17.41 -5.49 -11.36
C GLU A 171 -18.09 -5.37 -10.00
N GLU A 172 -17.76 -6.25 -9.05
CA GLU A 172 -18.29 -6.19 -7.68
C GLU A 172 -17.70 -4.99 -6.92
N LEU A 173 -16.38 -4.73 -7.06
CA LEU A 173 -15.74 -3.54 -6.51
C LEU A 173 -16.39 -2.25 -7.01
N ILE A 174 -16.58 -2.11 -8.32
CA ILE A 174 -17.21 -0.93 -8.93
C ILE A 174 -18.66 -0.75 -8.47
N ARG A 175 -19.38 -1.86 -8.24
CA ARG A 175 -20.77 -1.81 -7.79
C ARG A 175 -20.93 -1.28 -6.37
N TYR A 176 -20.02 -1.60 -5.48
CA TYR A 176 -20.18 -1.36 -4.04
C TYR A 176 -19.24 -0.31 -3.46
N ALA A 177 -18.11 -0.01 -4.10
CA ALA A 177 -17.19 1.01 -3.60
C ALA A 177 -17.75 2.42 -3.81
N SER A 178 -17.59 3.27 -2.80
CA SER A 178 -17.91 4.70 -2.85
C SER A 178 -16.70 5.58 -3.13
N VAL A 179 -15.51 5.00 -3.16
CA VAL A 179 -14.24 5.65 -3.52
C VAL A 179 -13.74 5.13 -4.88
N PRO A 180 -12.79 5.81 -5.54
CA PRO A 180 -12.21 5.34 -6.80
C PRO A 180 -11.69 3.90 -6.70
N VAL A 181 -11.93 3.11 -7.77
CA VAL A 181 -11.42 1.74 -7.91
C VAL A 181 -10.21 1.76 -8.83
N ILE A 182 -9.12 1.11 -8.41
CA ILE A 182 -7.82 1.05 -9.11
C ILE A 182 -7.38 -0.39 -9.33
#